data_d3eb87eabade8d103818b6959d6af74d
#
_entry.id   d3eb87eabade8d103818b6959d6af74d
#
_cell.length_a   1.000
_cell.length_b   1.000
_cell.length_c   1.000
_cell.angle_alpha   90.00
_cell.angle_beta   90.00
_cell.angle_gamma   90.00
#
_symmetry.space_group_name_H-M   'P 1'
#
loop_
_entity.id
_entity.type
_entity.pdbx_description
1 polymer ?
#
loop_
_entity_poly.entity_id
_entity_poly.type
_entity_poly.pdbx_seq_one_letter_code
_entity_poly.pdbx_strand_id
1 'polypeptide(L)'
;MANETTTSSLDVDQIAFDRLAYFALRSELLFDLAADVQPTNQSMPGSAVTFTIFGDLAAATATLNEVTDVTPSAMSDSQVTVTLAEYGNAVITTAKLRGTAFLDVDSVAANVVGYNAGISIDSVVRDVLAGGDNVIYGGGGTTTPSSRTTVKAADIIEANDIRKVTAQLRTANVPTFDGLYMAYIHPDVAYDLRRETGAAAWRDPHVYQDTANIYNAEIGAFEGVRFVETPRAKVFENASDGSGSTGTIEVYCTHVMGRQALAKAYSQQDGNGAVPRVVRGPVVDTLARLQPIGWYWLGGYGRFREASLRRIESASSIA
;
A
#
# COMPACT_ATOMS: atom_id res chain seq x y z
N MET A 1 15.11 0.28 71.06
CA MET A 1 14.96 -0.48 69.87
C MET A 1 14.23 0.30 68.88
N ALA A 2 15.01 0.79 68.00
CA ALA A 2 14.80 1.17 66.64
C ALA A 2 13.53 1.97 66.31
N ASN A 3 13.64 3.24 66.41
CA ASN A 3 12.86 4.16 65.60
C ASN A 3 13.59 4.33 64.24
N GLU A 4 13.64 3.24 63.49
CA GLU A 4 14.14 3.31 62.14
C GLU A 4 13.07 3.95 61.24
N THR A 5 13.40 5.07 60.65
CA THR A 5 12.54 5.74 59.68
C THR A 5 12.70 4.99 58.35
N THR A 6 11.69 4.22 57.99
CA THR A 6 11.67 3.46 56.71
C THR A 6 10.97 4.25 55.61
N THR A 7 11.20 3.88 54.36
CA THR A 7 10.52 4.47 53.17
C THR A 7 9.00 4.38 53.24
N SER A 8 8.45 3.44 54.05
CA SER A 8 7.01 3.34 54.30
C SER A 8 6.49 4.30 55.37
N SER A 9 7.37 4.98 56.13
CA SER A 9 7.02 5.92 57.20
C SER A 9 7.13 7.40 56.78
N LEU A 10 7.68 7.66 55.61
CA LEU A 10 7.80 9.00 55.01
C LEU A 10 7.21 8.96 53.59
N ASP A 11 6.28 9.83 53.35
CA ASP A 11 5.63 10.07 52.02
C ASP A 11 6.57 10.80 51.03
N VAL A 12 7.88 10.50 51.04
CA VAL A 12 8.92 11.16 50.26
C VAL A 12 9.42 10.26 49.10
N ASP A 13 8.85 9.08 48.98
CA ASP A 13 9.25 8.13 47.93
C ASP A 13 8.66 8.57 46.59
N GLN A 14 9.46 9.26 45.77
CA GLN A 14 9.08 9.66 44.44
C GLN A 14 9.30 8.50 43.46
N ILE A 15 8.22 8.08 42.82
CA ILE A 15 8.28 7.15 41.68
C ILE A 15 9.15 7.77 40.60
N ALA A 16 10.26 7.14 40.27
CA ALA A 16 11.11 7.56 39.18
C ALA A 16 10.42 7.23 37.85
N PHE A 17 10.12 8.25 37.05
CA PHE A 17 9.59 8.10 35.72
C PHE A 17 10.73 8.12 34.69
N ASP A 18 10.67 7.21 33.74
CA ASP A 18 11.57 7.25 32.59
C ASP A 18 11.21 8.46 31.69
N ARG A 19 12.23 9.24 31.31
CA ARG A 19 12.06 10.38 30.39
C ARG A 19 12.02 9.98 28.93
N LEU A 20 12.26 8.71 28.62
CA LEU A 20 12.20 8.21 27.26
C LEU A 20 10.75 7.94 26.85
N ALA A 21 10.36 8.51 25.72
CA ALA A 21 9.08 8.19 25.11
C ALA A 21 9.22 6.91 24.29
N TYR A 22 8.56 5.84 24.71
CA TYR A 22 8.47 4.61 23.94
C TYR A 22 7.25 4.65 23.04
N PHE A 23 7.46 4.40 21.75
CA PHE A 23 6.37 4.28 20.79
C PHE A 23 6.02 2.81 20.58
N ALA A 24 4.75 2.55 20.29
CA ALA A 24 4.33 1.21 19.88
C ALA A 24 5.10 0.75 18.64
N LEU A 25 5.27 -0.57 18.49
CA LEU A 25 5.88 -1.15 17.28
C LEU A 25 5.09 -0.70 16.03
N ARG A 26 5.80 -0.26 15.03
CA ARG A 26 5.23 0.34 13.81
C ARG A 26 5.64 -0.47 12.60
N SER A 27 4.67 -0.72 11.72
CA SER A 27 4.93 -1.32 10.41
C SER A 27 5.51 -0.29 9.43
N GLU A 28 6.33 -0.73 8.50
CA GLU A 28 6.81 0.10 7.40
C GLU A 28 5.67 0.47 6.44
N LEU A 29 5.78 1.65 5.82
CA LEU A 29 4.82 2.18 4.86
C LEU A 29 5.42 1.96 3.47
N LEU A 30 4.82 1.11 2.66
CA LEU A 30 5.45 0.60 1.44
C LEU A 30 4.64 0.88 0.16
N PHE A 31 3.33 1.03 0.25
CA PHE A 31 2.48 1.10 -0.93
C PHE A 31 2.65 2.39 -1.74
N ASP A 32 2.95 3.53 -1.10
CA ASP A 32 3.20 4.80 -1.81
C ASP A 32 4.46 4.74 -2.69
N LEU A 33 5.44 3.91 -2.33
CA LEU A 33 6.68 3.74 -3.10
C LEU A 33 6.45 3.09 -4.47
N ALA A 34 5.39 2.33 -4.63
CA ALA A 34 5.01 1.68 -5.89
C ALA A 34 4.23 2.61 -6.83
N ALA A 35 3.83 3.80 -6.35
CA ALA A 35 3.15 4.78 -7.17
C ALA A 35 4.13 5.33 -8.22
N ASP A 36 3.86 5.05 -9.49
CA ASP A 36 4.50 5.74 -10.60
C ASP A 36 3.96 7.16 -10.60
N VAL A 37 4.74 8.06 -10.02
CA VAL A 37 4.36 9.48 -9.91
C VAL A 37 4.52 10.08 -11.30
N GLN A 38 3.41 10.24 -11.99
CA GLN A 38 3.36 11.19 -13.08
C GLN A 38 3.32 12.60 -12.43
N PRO A 39 4.39 13.39 -12.50
CA PRO A 39 4.40 14.72 -11.92
C PRO A 39 3.45 15.59 -12.73
N THR A 40 2.23 15.65 -12.29
CA THR A 40 1.30 16.63 -12.81
C THR A 40 1.59 17.93 -12.08
N ASN A 41 2.39 18.77 -12.70
CA ASN A 41 2.51 20.18 -12.34
C ASN A 41 1.15 20.84 -12.57
N GLN A 42 0.21 20.60 -11.65
CA GLN A 42 -1.04 21.29 -11.68
C GLN A 42 -0.90 22.65 -11.00
N SER A 43 -0.59 23.62 -11.81
CA SER A 43 -0.81 25.02 -11.49
C SER A 43 -2.26 25.44 -11.73
N MET A 44 -3.13 24.53 -12.19
CA MET A 44 -4.54 24.85 -12.47
C MET A 44 -5.45 24.40 -11.33
N PRO A 45 -6.42 25.24 -10.89
CA PRO A 45 -7.42 24.86 -9.92
C PRO A 45 -8.36 23.82 -10.54
N GLY A 46 -8.47 22.65 -9.92
CA GLY A 46 -9.38 21.59 -10.33
C GLY A 46 -9.49 20.54 -9.23
N SER A 47 -10.68 19.97 -9.07
CA SER A 47 -10.93 18.89 -8.10
C SER A 47 -10.51 17.52 -8.60
N ALA A 48 -10.07 17.41 -9.85
CA ALA A 48 -9.67 16.15 -10.47
C ALA A 48 -8.57 16.36 -11.51
N VAL A 49 -7.72 15.34 -11.67
CA VAL A 49 -6.66 15.29 -12.67
C VAL A 49 -6.98 14.20 -13.66
N THR A 50 -7.04 14.54 -14.93
CA THR A 50 -7.28 13.58 -16.00
C THR A 50 -5.99 13.26 -16.73
N PHE A 51 -5.63 11.99 -16.76
CA PHE A 51 -4.51 11.45 -17.51
C PHE A 51 -5.03 10.88 -18.83
N THR A 52 -4.46 11.29 -19.95
CA THR A 52 -4.83 10.79 -21.28
C THR A 52 -3.82 9.75 -21.72
N ILE A 53 -4.31 8.60 -22.15
CA ILE A 53 -3.53 7.47 -22.67
C ILE A 53 -3.90 7.31 -24.13
N PHE A 54 -2.91 7.42 -25.02
CA PHE A 54 -3.10 7.17 -26.44
C PHE A 54 -2.92 5.68 -26.74
N GLY A 55 -3.82 5.14 -27.54
CA GLY A 55 -3.72 3.77 -28.03
C GLY A 55 -2.77 3.69 -29.23
N ASP A 56 -2.09 2.56 -29.36
CA ASP A 56 -1.24 2.28 -30.53
C ASP A 56 -2.10 1.94 -31.75
N LEU A 57 -1.58 2.30 -32.94
CA LEU A 57 -2.18 1.91 -34.21
C LEU A 57 -1.87 0.41 -34.46
N ALA A 58 -2.80 -0.25 -35.14
CA ALA A 58 -2.55 -1.60 -35.65
C ALA A 58 -1.37 -1.63 -36.62
N ALA A 59 -0.59 -2.70 -36.58
CA ALA A 59 0.54 -2.86 -37.49
C ALA A 59 0.07 -2.90 -38.96
N ALA A 60 0.66 -2.07 -39.80
CA ALA A 60 0.39 -2.06 -41.24
C ALA A 60 1.15 -3.22 -41.91
N THR A 61 0.51 -4.38 -42.04
CA THR A 61 1.10 -5.59 -42.65
C THR A 61 0.72 -5.79 -44.11
N ALA A 62 -0.22 -5.02 -44.61
CA ALA A 62 -0.62 -5.08 -46.02
C ALA A 62 0.32 -4.26 -46.92
N THR A 63 0.65 -4.81 -48.11
CA THR A 63 1.41 -4.08 -49.10
C THR A 63 0.57 -2.97 -49.71
N LEU A 64 1.18 -1.83 -49.95
CA LEU A 64 0.50 -0.69 -50.60
C LEU A 64 0.33 -0.95 -52.11
N ASN A 65 -0.79 -0.45 -52.64
CA ASN A 65 -1.02 -0.44 -54.05
C ASN A 65 -0.43 0.86 -54.66
N GLU A 66 0.26 0.75 -55.77
CA GLU A 66 0.93 1.88 -56.43
C GLU A 66 -0.04 2.99 -56.87
N VAL A 67 -1.30 2.63 -57.14
CA VAL A 67 -2.29 3.56 -57.76
C VAL A 67 -3.39 3.98 -56.77
N THR A 68 -3.44 3.40 -55.59
CA THR A 68 -4.50 3.65 -54.59
C THR A 68 -3.92 4.27 -53.32
N ASP A 69 -4.48 5.39 -52.92
CA ASP A 69 -4.09 6.07 -51.68
C ASP A 69 -4.46 5.25 -50.44
N VAL A 70 -3.69 5.44 -49.36
CA VAL A 70 -3.90 4.76 -48.09
C VAL A 70 -5.11 5.35 -47.36
N THR A 71 -5.99 4.51 -46.85
CA THR A 71 -7.07 4.94 -45.97
C THR A 71 -6.49 5.33 -44.61
N PRO A 72 -6.60 6.59 -44.14
CA PRO A 72 -6.07 7.00 -42.84
C PRO A 72 -6.77 6.28 -41.72
N SER A 73 -5.99 5.82 -40.74
CA SER A 73 -6.50 5.24 -39.47
C SER A 73 -6.67 6.33 -38.43
N ALA A 74 -7.78 6.31 -37.70
CA ALA A 74 -8.01 7.23 -36.58
C ALA A 74 -7.20 6.82 -35.37
N MET A 75 -6.66 7.79 -34.65
CA MET A 75 -6.08 7.57 -33.34
C MET A 75 -7.20 7.37 -32.30
N SER A 76 -6.94 6.52 -31.31
CA SER A 76 -7.81 6.34 -30.13
C SER A 76 -7.12 6.82 -28.88
N ASP A 77 -7.88 7.40 -27.97
CA ASP A 77 -7.42 7.77 -26.64
C ASP A 77 -8.37 7.22 -25.56
N SER A 78 -7.85 7.08 -24.38
CA SER A 78 -8.61 6.76 -23.18
C SER A 78 -8.19 7.68 -22.03
N GLN A 79 -9.09 7.98 -21.12
CA GLN A 79 -8.84 8.92 -20.03
C GLN A 79 -9.06 8.25 -18.68
N VAL A 80 -8.14 8.50 -17.77
CA VAL A 80 -8.24 8.09 -16.37
C VAL A 80 -8.26 9.34 -15.50
N THR A 81 -9.32 9.52 -14.74
CA THR A 81 -9.50 10.67 -13.86
C THR A 81 -9.21 10.29 -12.41
N VAL A 82 -8.30 11.01 -11.78
CA VAL A 82 -7.98 10.90 -10.35
C VAL A 82 -8.59 12.10 -9.63
N THR A 83 -9.53 11.85 -8.73
CA THR A 83 -10.17 12.89 -7.92
C THR A 83 -9.29 13.24 -6.74
N LEU A 84 -9.08 14.53 -6.50
CA LEU A 84 -8.38 15.04 -5.34
C LEU A 84 -9.33 15.08 -4.14
N ALA A 85 -8.89 14.52 -3.02
CA ALA A 85 -9.61 14.53 -1.75
C ALA A 85 -8.71 15.10 -0.64
N GLU A 86 -9.35 15.69 0.34
CA GLU A 86 -8.66 16.21 1.53
C GLU A 86 -8.53 15.12 2.58
N TYR A 87 -7.33 14.93 3.08
CA TYR A 87 -7.02 14.02 4.16
C TYR A 87 -6.33 14.78 5.28
N GLY A 88 -6.71 14.47 6.51
CA GLY A 88 -6.09 15.09 7.67
C GLY A 88 -6.58 14.51 8.99
N ASN A 89 -5.76 14.66 10.00
CA ASN A 89 -6.11 14.34 11.38
C ASN A 89 -5.36 15.27 12.33
N ALA A 90 -5.91 15.54 13.50
CA ALA A 90 -5.30 16.45 14.46
C ALA A 90 -5.49 15.98 15.91
N VAL A 91 -4.51 16.33 16.75
CA VAL A 91 -4.53 16.16 18.20
C VAL A 91 -4.45 17.54 18.85
N ILE A 92 -5.22 17.77 19.91
CA ILE A 92 -5.19 19.02 20.65
C ILE A 92 -4.47 18.78 21.99
N THR A 93 -3.40 19.53 22.22
CA THR A 93 -2.68 19.55 23.50
C THR A 93 -3.13 20.73 24.36
N THR A 94 -3.27 20.52 25.68
CA THR A 94 -3.66 21.58 26.60
C THR A 94 -2.45 22.21 27.30
N ALA A 95 -2.55 23.50 27.65
CA ALA A 95 -1.49 24.19 28.37
C ALA A 95 -1.21 23.54 29.74
N LYS A 96 -2.24 23.01 30.41
CA LYS A 96 -2.07 22.28 31.67
C LYS A 96 -1.23 21.02 31.45
N LEU A 97 -1.54 20.22 30.43
CA LEU A 97 -0.78 19.01 30.12
C LEU A 97 0.68 19.34 29.80
N ARG A 98 0.93 20.35 28.96
CA ARG A 98 2.30 20.79 28.62
C ARG A 98 3.09 21.29 29.82
N GLY A 99 2.42 21.96 30.79
CA GLY A 99 3.07 22.50 31.99
C GLY A 99 3.27 21.48 33.11
N THR A 100 2.50 20.39 33.13
CA THR A 100 2.57 19.36 34.20
C THR A 100 3.18 18.07 33.71
N ALA A 101 3.28 17.85 32.41
CA ALA A 101 3.86 16.63 31.86
C ALA A 101 5.37 16.61 32.06
N PHE A 102 5.87 15.42 32.37
CA PHE A 102 7.29 15.15 32.53
C PHE A 102 8.04 15.00 31.19
N LEU A 103 7.32 14.66 30.15
CA LEU A 103 7.79 14.52 28.77
C LEU A 103 7.38 15.73 27.93
N ASP A 104 8.13 15.99 26.86
CA ASP A 104 7.72 16.99 25.85
C ASP A 104 6.56 16.44 25.01
N VAL A 105 5.34 16.78 25.43
CA VAL A 105 4.08 16.32 24.83
C VAL A 105 3.94 16.75 23.36
N ASP A 106 4.43 17.94 23.02
CA ASP A 106 4.29 18.46 21.66
C ASP A 106 5.16 17.68 20.68
N SER A 107 6.37 17.27 21.07
CA SER A 107 7.25 16.41 20.26
C SER A 107 6.67 15.02 20.07
N VAL A 108 6.13 14.42 21.14
CA VAL A 108 5.46 13.12 21.08
C VAL A 108 4.24 13.19 20.17
N ALA A 109 3.40 14.22 20.32
CA ALA A 109 2.21 14.42 19.49
C ALA A 109 2.57 14.59 18.00
N ALA A 110 3.61 15.36 17.69
CA ALA A 110 4.07 15.55 16.31
C ALA A 110 4.52 14.21 15.68
N ASN A 111 5.24 13.36 16.43
CA ASN A 111 5.67 12.05 15.95
C ASN A 111 4.48 11.10 15.71
N VAL A 112 3.50 11.07 16.62
CA VAL A 112 2.29 10.24 16.48
C VAL A 112 1.45 10.70 15.29
N VAL A 113 1.28 12.02 15.12
CA VAL A 113 0.55 12.62 14.00
C VAL A 113 1.25 12.35 12.66
N GLY A 114 2.58 12.47 12.62
CA GLY A 114 3.36 12.16 11.42
C GLY A 114 3.24 10.70 10.99
N TYR A 115 3.30 9.77 11.93
CA TYR A 115 3.07 8.35 11.64
C TYR A 115 1.63 8.06 11.19
N ASN A 116 0.64 8.72 11.82
CA ASN A 116 -0.75 8.60 11.42
C ASN A 116 -0.97 9.09 9.97
N ALA A 117 -0.31 10.17 9.56
CA ALA A 117 -0.34 10.64 8.18
C ALA A 117 0.14 9.56 7.21
N GLY A 118 1.30 8.94 7.48
CA GLY A 118 1.84 7.87 6.66
C GLY A 118 0.88 6.67 6.55
N ILE A 119 0.38 6.17 7.70
CA ILE A 119 -0.59 5.06 7.72
C ILE A 119 -1.85 5.37 6.91
N SER A 120 -2.36 6.59 7.01
CA SER A 120 -3.59 6.98 6.33
C SER A 120 -3.40 6.95 4.82
N ILE A 121 -2.32 7.56 4.32
CA ILE A 121 -2.00 7.56 2.88
C ILE A 121 -1.76 6.14 2.37
N ASP A 122 -0.95 5.36 3.08
CA ASP A 122 -0.65 3.98 2.72
C ASP A 122 -1.93 3.11 2.64
N SER A 123 -2.88 3.33 3.55
CA SER A 123 -4.18 2.65 3.52
C SER A 123 -5.02 3.06 2.32
N VAL A 124 -5.02 4.35 1.94
CA VAL A 124 -5.72 4.84 0.75
C VAL A 124 -5.15 4.19 -0.52
N VAL A 125 -3.83 4.14 -0.65
CA VAL A 125 -3.16 3.50 -1.80
C VAL A 125 -3.51 2.02 -1.87
N ARG A 126 -3.40 1.32 -0.75
CA ARG A 126 -3.75 -0.10 -0.64
C ARG A 126 -5.18 -0.38 -1.08
N ASP A 127 -6.14 0.44 -0.64
CA ASP A 127 -7.54 0.25 -0.95
C ASP A 127 -7.85 0.57 -2.43
N VAL A 128 -7.15 1.52 -3.04
CA VAL A 128 -7.19 1.76 -4.50
C VAL A 128 -6.67 0.56 -5.28
N LEU A 129 -5.55 -0.03 -4.86
CA LEU A 129 -5.00 -1.25 -5.49
C LEU A 129 -5.95 -2.45 -5.32
N ALA A 130 -6.56 -2.59 -4.14
CA ALA A 130 -7.51 -3.67 -3.86
C ALA A 130 -8.82 -3.57 -4.66
N GLY A 131 -9.12 -2.44 -5.26
CA GLY A 131 -10.29 -2.22 -6.12
C GLY A 131 -10.12 -2.71 -7.57
N GLY A 132 -8.95 -3.25 -7.98
CA GLY A 132 -8.71 -3.70 -9.35
C GLY A 132 -9.61 -4.85 -9.80
N ASP A 133 -9.91 -4.92 -11.11
CA ASP A 133 -10.82 -5.92 -11.67
C ASP A 133 -10.11 -7.22 -12.09
N ASN A 134 -8.81 -7.16 -12.29
CA ASN A 134 -8.00 -8.30 -12.71
C ASN A 134 -7.60 -9.17 -11.53
N VAL A 135 -8.44 -10.15 -11.20
CA VAL A 135 -8.28 -11.04 -10.05
C VAL A 135 -7.93 -12.45 -10.49
N ILE A 136 -7.00 -13.08 -9.79
CA ILE A 136 -6.70 -14.51 -9.83
C ILE A 136 -6.92 -15.06 -8.43
N TYR A 137 -7.56 -16.21 -8.34
CA TYR A 137 -7.79 -16.87 -7.06
C TYR A 137 -6.74 -17.95 -6.82
N GLY A 138 -6.37 -18.18 -5.55
CA GLY A 138 -5.40 -19.19 -5.14
C GLY A 138 -5.76 -20.58 -5.66
N GLY A 139 -4.76 -21.29 -6.14
CA GLY A 139 -4.92 -22.58 -6.84
C GLY A 139 -4.69 -23.81 -5.96
N GLY A 140 -4.36 -23.65 -4.66
CA GLY A 140 -4.01 -24.77 -3.76
C GLY A 140 -5.14 -25.74 -3.45
N GLY A 141 -6.39 -25.39 -3.74
CA GLY A 141 -7.54 -26.26 -3.59
C GLY A 141 -7.79 -27.18 -4.78
N THR A 142 -8.76 -28.10 -4.64
CA THR A 142 -9.15 -29.03 -5.71
C THR A 142 -9.91 -28.36 -6.87
N THR A 143 -10.46 -27.17 -6.63
CA THR A 143 -11.24 -26.42 -7.62
C THR A 143 -10.88 -24.93 -7.47
N THR A 144 -10.46 -24.29 -8.56
CA THR A 144 -10.16 -22.86 -8.55
C THR A 144 -11.42 -22.04 -8.26
N PRO A 145 -11.43 -21.17 -7.25
CA PRO A 145 -12.55 -20.29 -6.95
C PRO A 145 -12.90 -19.37 -8.13
N SER A 146 -14.17 -19.04 -8.29
CA SER A 146 -14.66 -18.10 -9.30
C SER A 146 -14.93 -16.70 -8.77
N SER A 147 -14.99 -16.56 -7.46
CA SER A 147 -15.23 -15.30 -6.75
C SER A 147 -14.56 -15.34 -5.38
N ARG A 148 -14.45 -14.17 -4.74
CA ARG A 148 -13.93 -14.07 -3.36
C ARG A 148 -14.69 -14.90 -2.36
N THR A 149 -16.01 -14.95 -2.49
CA THR A 149 -16.91 -15.67 -1.57
C THR A 149 -16.86 -17.19 -1.74
N THR A 150 -16.25 -17.68 -2.83
CA THR A 150 -16.05 -19.12 -3.06
C THR A 150 -14.67 -19.62 -2.67
N VAL A 151 -13.77 -18.76 -2.18
CA VAL A 151 -12.43 -19.13 -1.69
C VAL A 151 -12.59 -20.02 -0.45
N LYS A 152 -11.98 -21.19 -0.47
CA LYS A 152 -11.94 -22.15 0.64
C LYS A 152 -10.63 -22.01 1.41
N ALA A 153 -10.59 -22.51 2.63
CA ALA A 153 -9.38 -22.52 3.45
C ALA A 153 -8.18 -23.26 2.79
N ALA A 154 -8.47 -24.19 1.87
CA ALA A 154 -7.44 -24.91 1.10
C ALA A 154 -6.92 -24.14 -0.11
N ASP A 155 -7.59 -23.07 -0.54
CA ASP A 155 -7.23 -22.28 -1.71
C ASP A 155 -6.11 -21.27 -1.36
N ILE A 156 -4.97 -21.81 -0.94
CA ILE A 156 -3.76 -21.05 -0.64
C ILE A 156 -3.03 -20.66 -1.94
N ILE A 157 -2.13 -19.68 -1.83
CA ILE A 157 -1.31 -19.25 -2.95
C ILE A 157 -0.27 -20.33 -3.30
N GLU A 158 -0.05 -20.54 -4.59
CA GLU A 158 0.95 -21.44 -5.12
C GLU A 158 1.90 -20.73 -6.10
N ALA A 159 3.08 -21.29 -6.31
CA ALA A 159 4.05 -20.82 -7.31
C ALA A 159 3.45 -20.74 -8.73
N ASN A 160 2.52 -21.66 -9.05
CA ASN A 160 1.82 -21.65 -10.32
C ASN A 160 0.94 -20.42 -10.53
N ASP A 161 0.35 -19.86 -9.48
CA ASP A 161 -0.47 -18.64 -9.57
C ASP A 161 0.41 -17.43 -9.91
N ILE A 162 1.61 -17.38 -9.34
CA ILE A 162 2.61 -16.35 -9.67
C ILE A 162 3.03 -16.46 -11.13
N ARG A 163 3.27 -17.66 -11.64
CA ARG A 163 3.58 -17.89 -13.07
C ARG A 163 2.46 -17.43 -13.98
N LYS A 164 1.20 -17.72 -13.63
CA LYS A 164 0.02 -17.24 -14.38
C LYS A 164 -0.03 -15.72 -14.42
N VAL A 165 0.16 -15.06 -13.27
CA VAL A 165 0.19 -13.59 -13.18
C VAL A 165 1.29 -13.01 -14.05
N THR A 166 2.51 -13.53 -13.91
CA THR A 166 3.66 -13.05 -14.69
C THR A 166 3.45 -13.23 -16.19
N ALA A 167 2.91 -14.37 -16.61
CA ALA A 167 2.57 -14.62 -18.01
C ALA A 167 1.54 -13.61 -18.54
N GLN A 168 0.49 -13.32 -17.76
CA GLN A 168 -0.54 -12.34 -18.13
C GLN A 168 0.01 -10.91 -18.22
N LEU A 169 0.88 -10.49 -17.28
CA LEU A 169 1.51 -9.18 -17.32
C LEU A 169 2.44 -9.04 -18.53
N ARG A 170 3.21 -10.07 -18.86
CA ARG A 170 4.07 -10.10 -20.05
C ARG A 170 3.26 -10.10 -21.35
N THR A 171 2.16 -10.84 -21.41
CA THR A 171 1.25 -10.84 -22.59
C THR A 171 0.63 -9.47 -22.79
N ALA A 172 0.36 -8.73 -21.71
CA ALA A 172 -0.15 -7.36 -21.78
C ALA A 172 0.96 -6.31 -22.03
N ASN A 173 2.20 -6.72 -22.30
CA ASN A 173 3.38 -5.86 -22.54
C ASN A 173 3.58 -4.83 -21.41
N VAL A 174 3.34 -5.21 -20.16
CA VAL A 174 3.48 -4.31 -19.01
C VAL A 174 4.96 -4.05 -18.73
N PRO A 175 5.40 -2.79 -18.64
CA PRO A 175 6.78 -2.46 -18.31
C PRO A 175 7.10 -2.84 -16.85
N THR A 176 8.32 -3.34 -16.64
CA THR A 176 8.83 -3.79 -15.35
C THR A 176 9.53 -2.69 -14.58
N PHE A 177 9.71 -2.86 -13.28
CA PHE A 177 10.63 -2.08 -12.44
C PHE A 177 11.99 -2.77 -12.43
N ASP A 178 12.98 -2.19 -13.08
CA ASP A 178 14.35 -2.74 -13.15
C ASP A 178 14.43 -4.23 -13.57
N GLY A 179 13.58 -4.62 -14.51
CA GLY A 179 13.52 -5.98 -15.03
C GLY A 179 12.61 -6.94 -14.27
N LEU A 180 12.05 -6.53 -13.13
CA LEU A 180 11.15 -7.33 -12.28
C LEU A 180 9.81 -6.63 -12.09
N TYR A 181 8.74 -7.39 -11.90
CA TYR A 181 7.48 -6.87 -11.36
C TYR A 181 7.58 -6.76 -9.84
N MET A 182 6.75 -5.93 -9.22
CA MET A 182 6.70 -5.77 -7.77
C MET A 182 5.44 -6.41 -7.21
N ALA A 183 5.57 -7.13 -6.10
CA ALA A 183 4.44 -7.71 -5.38
C ALA A 183 4.47 -7.34 -3.91
N TYR A 184 3.30 -7.00 -3.36
CA TYR A 184 3.08 -6.83 -1.93
C TYR A 184 2.28 -8.01 -1.40
N ILE A 185 2.83 -8.69 -0.40
CA ILE A 185 2.29 -9.93 0.14
C ILE A 185 2.16 -9.84 1.67
N HIS A 186 1.11 -10.47 2.22
CA HIS A 186 0.97 -10.60 3.67
C HIS A 186 1.91 -11.68 4.22
N PRO A 187 2.44 -11.55 5.47
CA PRO A 187 3.33 -12.54 6.07
C PRO A 187 2.75 -13.96 6.09
N ASP A 188 1.47 -14.12 6.35
CA ASP A 188 0.80 -15.43 6.43
C ASP A 188 0.80 -16.12 5.05
N VAL A 189 0.50 -15.36 4.00
CA VAL A 189 0.52 -15.87 2.62
C VAL A 189 1.97 -16.14 2.15
N ALA A 190 2.91 -15.32 2.60
CA ALA A 190 4.34 -15.53 2.34
C ALA A 190 4.87 -16.80 3.01
N TYR A 191 4.34 -17.15 4.19
CA TYR A 191 4.63 -18.42 4.85
C TYR A 191 4.18 -19.61 3.99
N ASP A 192 2.93 -19.57 3.49
CA ASP A 192 2.38 -20.65 2.65
C ASP A 192 3.19 -20.84 1.38
N LEU A 193 3.54 -19.75 0.70
CA LEU A 193 4.36 -19.80 -0.51
C LEU A 193 5.74 -20.40 -0.25
N ARG A 194 6.37 -20.09 0.88
CA ARG A 194 7.68 -20.65 1.29
C ARG A 194 7.58 -22.08 1.78
N ARG A 195 6.42 -22.52 2.25
CA ARG A 195 6.16 -23.87 2.72
C ARG A 195 5.94 -24.84 1.56
N GLU A 196 5.54 -24.37 0.38
CA GLU A 196 5.32 -25.19 -0.80
C GLU A 196 6.54 -26.05 -1.11
N THR A 197 6.32 -27.35 -1.37
CA THR A 197 7.37 -28.32 -1.68
C THR A 197 7.13 -28.96 -3.04
N GLY A 198 8.16 -29.07 -3.87
CA GLY A 198 8.07 -29.67 -5.19
C GLY A 198 9.14 -29.11 -6.13
N ALA A 199 9.33 -29.72 -7.27
CA ALA A 199 10.35 -29.36 -8.26
C ALA A 199 10.12 -27.97 -8.93
N ALA A 200 9.01 -27.34 -8.65
CA ALA A 200 8.63 -26.03 -9.20
C ALA A 200 8.21 -25.03 -8.10
N ALA A 201 8.46 -25.39 -6.84
CA ALA A 201 8.10 -24.56 -5.68
C ALA A 201 9.03 -23.36 -5.51
N TRP A 202 8.61 -22.42 -4.66
CA TRP A 202 9.39 -21.23 -4.27
C TRP A 202 10.82 -21.57 -3.80
N ARG A 203 11.02 -22.70 -3.12
CA ARG A 203 12.31 -23.09 -2.50
C ARG A 203 13.38 -23.53 -3.49
N ASP A 204 12.99 -23.86 -4.73
CA ASP A 204 13.92 -24.25 -5.76
C ASP A 204 14.55 -23.01 -6.38
N PRO A 205 15.56 -22.75 -6.79
CA PRO A 205 16.72 -21.89 -6.94
C PRO A 205 16.51 -20.40 -6.61
N HIS A 206 16.54 -20.01 -5.35
CA HIS A 206 16.74 -18.61 -4.97
C HIS A 206 18.22 -18.28 -4.96
N VAL A 207 18.77 -17.99 -6.11
CA VAL A 207 20.13 -17.49 -6.23
C VAL A 207 20.08 -15.97 -6.35
N TYR A 208 20.27 -15.26 -5.24
CA TYR A 208 20.63 -13.85 -5.29
C TYR A 208 22.06 -13.74 -5.84
N GLN A 209 22.21 -13.16 -7.02
CA GLN A 209 23.52 -12.87 -7.59
C GLN A 209 24.17 -11.64 -6.95
N ASP A 210 23.39 -10.76 -6.31
CA ASP A 210 23.89 -9.55 -5.68
C ASP A 210 23.08 -9.22 -4.42
N THR A 211 23.74 -9.19 -3.27
CA THR A 211 23.16 -8.85 -1.96
C THR A 211 22.89 -7.36 -1.78
N ALA A 212 23.40 -6.50 -2.67
CA ALA A 212 23.20 -5.06 -2.61
C ALA A 212 21.77 -4.61 -2.95
N ASN A 213 20.97 -5.49 -3.55
CA ASN A 213 19.60 -5.21 -3.98
C ASN A 213 18.52 -5.70 -3.02
N ILE A 214 18.86 -6.05 -1.79
CA ILE A 214 17.88 -6.45 -0.78
C ILE A 214 17.22 -5.20 -0.20
N TYR A 215 15.96 -4.97 -0.56
CA TYR A 215 15.13 -3.94 0.06
C TYR A 215 14.65 -4.38 1.44
N ASN A 216 14.35 -3.42 2.31
CA ASN A 216 13.69 -3.71 3.58
C ASN A 216 12.40 -4.51 3.33
N ALA A 217 12.20 -5.57 4.09
CA ALA A 217 11.08 -6.51 3.97
C ALA A 217 10.97 -7.26 2.63
N GLU A 218 12.02 -7.26 1.79
CA GLU A 218 12.07 -8.09 0.60
C GLU A 218 12.32 -9.55 0.98
N ILE A 219 11.45 -10.47 0.50
CA ILE A 219 11.59 -11.92 0.74
C ILE A 219 12.45 -12.57 -0.35
N GLY A 220 12.45 -12.01 -1.54
CA GLY A 220 13.14 -12.54 -2.70
C GLY A 220 12.44 -12.23 -4.02
N ALA A 221 13.09 -12.64 -5.11
CA ALA A 221 12.50 -12.58 -6.45
C ALA A 221 12.21 -14.00 -6.95
N PHE A 222 11.01 -14.21 -7.48
CA PHE A 222 10.59 -15.48 -8.06
C PHE A 222 9.82 -15.24 -9.35
N GLU A 223 10.19 -15.98 -10.41
CA GLU A 223 9.54 -15.91 -11.74
C GLU A 223 9.42 -14.48 -12.31
N GLY A 224 10.39 -13.61 -12.00
CA GLY A 224 10.38 -12.24 -12.48
C GLY A 224 9.54 -11.27 -11.63
N VAL A 225 9.13 -11.69 -10.44
CA VAL A 225 8.40 -10.87 -9.46
C VAL A 225 9.24 -10.71 -8.21
N ARG A 226 9.44 -9.47 -7.74
CA ARG A 226 10.05 -9.14 -6.45
C ARG A 226 8.96 -9.03 -5.40
N PHE A 227 9.10 -9.78 -4.32
CA PHE A 227 8.12 -9.80 -3.23
C PHE A 227 8.57 -8.96 -2.05
N VAL A 228 7.69 -8.07 -1.63
CA VAL A 228 7.84 -7.24 -0.44
C VAL A 228 6.78 -7.65 0.57
N GLU A 229 7.23 -8.10 1.74
CA GLU A 229 6.36 -8.54 2.82
C GLU A 229 5.87 -7.33 3.63
N THR A 230 4.57 -7.25 3.83
CA THR A 230 3.98 -6.23 4.69
C THR A 230 2.76 -6.75 5.43
N PRO A 231 2.68 -6.57 6.77
CA PRO A 231 1.50 -6.94 7.53
C PRO A 231 0.29 -6.04 7.22
N ARG A 232 0.51 -4.99 6.43
CA ARG A 232 -0.53 -4.05 6.00
C ARG A 232 -1.18 -4.41 4.67
N ALA A 233 -0.77 -5.53 4.04
CA ALA A 233 -1.46 -6.03 2.86
C ALA A 233 -2.96 -6.21 3.14
N LYS A 234 -3.79 -5.98 2.11
CA LYS A 234 -5.25 -6.00 2.29
C LYS A 234 -5.71 -7.40 2.64
N VAL A 235 -6.43 -7.51 3.74
CA VAL A 235 -7.18 -8.70 4.15
C VAL A 235 -8.65 -8.34 4.09
N PHE A 236 -9.45 -9.20 3.49
CA PHE A 236 -10.90 -9.14 3.50
C PHE A 236 -11.39 -10.11 4.59
N GLU A 237 -11.67 -9.54 5.76
CA GLU A 237 -12.11 -10.29 6.93
C GLU A 237 -13.47 -10.92 6.69
N ASN A 238 -13.65 -12.19 7.10
CA ASN A 238 -14.91 -12.92 7.00
C ASN A 238 -15.51 -12.90 5.58
N ALA A 239 -14.67 -12.91 4.55
CA ALA A 239 -15.08 -12.66 3.17
C ALA A 239 -15.66 -13.88 2.46
N SER A 240 -15.43 -15.08 2.96
CA SER A 240 -15.85 -16.33 2.31
C SER A 240 -16.33 -17.38 3.31
N ASP A 241 -17.29 -18.19 2.88
CA ASP A 241 -17.68 -19.47 3.50
C ASP A 241 -17.27 -20.69 2.64
N GLY A 242 -16.63 -20.41 1.49
CA GLY A 242 -16.25 -21.42 0.51
C GLY A 242 -17.40 -21.91 -0.38
N SER A 243 -18.62 -21.39 -0.20
CA SER A 243 -19.82 -21.82 -0.93
C SER A 243 -20.48 -20.72 -1.75
N GLY A 244 -19.99 -19.48 -1.61
CA GLY A 244 -20.48 -18.33 -2.36
C GLY A 244 -21.10 -17.22 -1.51
N SER A 245 -21.03 -17.35 -0.17
CA SER A 245 -21.49 -16.34 0.78
C SER A 245 -20.33 -15.80 1.62
N THR A 246 -20.58 -14.75 2.37
CA THR A 246 -19.66 -14.29 3.41
C THR A 246 -19.63 -15.30 4.57
N GLY A 247 -18.47 -15.53 5.16
CA GLY A 247 -18.28 -16.55 6.19
C GLY A 247 -17.12 -16.23 7.13
N THR A 248 -16.44 -17.23 7.60
CA THR A 248 -15.35 -17.10 8.58
C THR A 248 -13.95 -17.14 7.96
N ILE A 249 -13.85 -17.36 6.64
CA ILE A 249 -12.56 -17.46 5.94
C ILE A 249 -12.09 -16.07 5.56
N GLU A 250 -10.89 -15.74 6.00
CA GLU A 250 -10.20 -14.52 5.60
C GLU A 250 -9.57 -14.68 4.21
N VAL A 251 -9.75 -13.67 3.37
CA VAL A 251 -9.19 -13.67 2.03
C VAL A 251 -8.10 -12.59 1.94
N TYR A 252 -6.89 -13.05 1.74
CA TYR A 252 -5.71 -12.21 1.63
C TYR A 252 -5.52 -11.76 0.19
N CYS A 253 -5.09 -10.51 0.04
CA CYS A 253 -4.89 -9.91 -1.26
C CYS A 253 -3.40 -9.63 -1.51
N THR A 254 -2.80 -10.38 -2.42
CA THR A 254 -1.45 -10.14 -2.92
C THR A 254 -1.53 -9.31 -4.20
N HIS A 255 -0.94 -8.12 -4.18
CA HIS A 255 -0.90 -7.24 -5.34
C HIS A 255 0.38 -7.46 -6.13
N VAL A 256 0.26 -7.75 -7.42
CA VAL A 256 1.39 -7.85 -8.35
C VAL A 256 1.23 -6.78 -9.42
N MET A 257 2.24 -5.93 -9.58
CA MET A 257 2.15 -4.78 -10.45
C MET A 257 3.42 -4.51 -11.24
N GLY A 258 3.23 -3.92 -12.42
CA GLY A 258 4.29 -3.30 -13.19
C GLY A 258 4.23 -1.78 -13.12
N ARG A 259 5.07 -1.10 -13.88
CA ARG A 259 5.00 0.37 -14.01
C ARG A 259 3.65 0.80 -14.55
N GLN A 260 3.27 2.01 -14.23
CA GLN A 260 2.00 2.61 -14.65
C GLN A 260 0.74 1.90 -14.10
N ALA A 261 0.87 1.12 -13.02
CA ALA A 261 -0.28 0.53 -12.35
C ALA A 261 -1.07 1.57 -11.54
N LEU A 262 -0.37 2.47 -10.87
CA LEU A 262 -0.93 3.46 -9.96
C LEU A 262 -0.53 4.88 -10.38
N ALA A 263 -1.48 5.80 -10.40
CA ALA A 263 -1.27 7.23 -10.60
C ALA A 263 -1.46 7.98 -9.28
N LYS A 264 -0.61 8.96 -9.02
CA LYS A 264 -0.70 9.87 -7.88
C LYS A 264 -0.91 11.29 -8.39
N ALA A 265 -1.93 11.96 -7.90
CA ALA A 265 -2.19 13.37 -8.16
C ALA A 265 -2.19 14.14 -6.85
N TYR A 266 -1.65 15.36 -6.84
CA TYR A 266 -1.64 16.20 -5.65
C TYR A 266 -1.68 17.68 -6.03
N SER A 267 -2.23 18.51 -5.13
CA SER A 267 -2.22 19.96 -5.30
C SER A 267 -0.89 20.54 -4.83
N GLN A 268 -0.37 21.54 -5.55
CA GLN A 268 0.81 22.30 -5.14
C GLN A 268 0.48 23.63 -4.47
N GLN A 269 -0.80 23.95 -4.31
CA GLN A 269 -1.24 25.19 -3.65
C GLN A 269 -1.12 25.08 -2.12
N ASP A 270 -1.00 26.22 -1.44
CA ASP A 270 -1.01 26.36 0.03
C ASP A 270 0.05 25.52 0.76
N GLY A 271 1.21 25.29 0.11
CA GLY A 271 2.29 24.49 0.68
C GLY A 271 2.01 22.99 0.73
N ASN A 272 1.02 22.51 -0.01
CA ASN A 272 0.83 21.11 -0.29
C ASN A 272 1.90 20.60 -1.28
N GLY A 273 2.13 19.31 -1.25
CA GLY A 273 3.12 18.64 -2.10
C GLY A 273 2.81 17.16 -2.24
N ALA A 274 3.77 16.42 -2.77
CA ALA A 274 3.66 14.98 -2.92
C ALA A 274 3.52 14.22 -1.58
N VAL A 275 3.88 14.87 -0.46
CA VAL A 275 3.90 14.27 0.88
C VAL A 275 3.02 15.08 1.83
N PRO A 276 2.30 14.44 2.77
CA PRO A 276 1.55 15.12 3.82
C PRO A 276 2.44 16.08 4.62
N ARG A 277 1.88 17.23 4.98
CA ARG A 277 2.58 18.19 5.85
C ARG A 277 2.02 18.14 7.28
N VAL A 278 2.89 18.24 8.26
CA VAL A 278 2.48 18.46 9.65
C VAL A 278 2.21 19.96 9.84
N VAL A 279 1.06 20.28 10.39
CA VAL A 279 0.58 21.63 10.61
C VAL A 279 0.37 21.86 12.10
N ARG A 280 0.93 22.94 12.61
CA ARG A 280 0.57 23.47 13.92
C ARG A 280 -0.49 24.55 13.72
N GLY A 281 -1.73 24.23 14.09
CA GLY A 281 -2.84 25.15 13.92
C GLY A 281 -2.79 26.33 14.89
N PRO A 282 -3.60 27.37 14.64
CA PRO A 282 -3.77 28.48 15.57
C PRO A 282 -4.39 27.98 16.88
N VAL A 283 -4.19 28.74 17.94
CA VAL A 283 -4.81 28.45 19.23
C VAL A 283 -6.34 28.58 19.10
N VAL A 284 -7.07 27.57 19.54
CA VAL A 284 -8.54 27.49 19.32
C VAL A 284 -9.35 28.14 20.45
N ASP A 285 -8.72 28.39 21.59
CA ASP A 285 -9.37 28.90 22.80
C ASP A 285 -9.02 30.39 23.07
N THR A 286 -9.99 31.19 23.57
CA THR A 286 -9.82 32.59 23.97
C THR A 286 -8.73 32.80 25.03
N LEU A 287 -8.43 31.81 25.86
CA LEU A 287 -7.35 31.85 26.86
C LEU A 287 -6.03 31.23 26.36
N ALA A 288 -5.93 30.90 25.08
CA ALA A 288 -4.74 30.31 24.45
C ALA A 288 -4.25 29.02 25.10
N ARG A 289 -5.15 28.21 25.65
CA ARG A 289 -4.82 26.96 26.36
C ARG A 289 -4.75 25.74 25.44
N LEU A 290 -5.50 25.76 24.34
CA LEU A 290 -5.66 24.61 23.43
C LEU A 290 -4.87 24.85 22.16
N GLN A 291 -3.90 23.97 21.89
CA GLN A 291 -3.08 24.05 20.69
C GLN A 291 -3.22 22.78 19.84
N PRO A 292 -3.75 22.87 18.62
CA PRO A 292 -3.84 21.75 17.71
C PRO A 292 -2.50 21.48 16.99
N ILE A 293 -2.15 20.23 16.89
CA ILE A 293 -1.08 19.69 16.05
C ILE A 293 -1.73 18.64 15.15
N GLY A 294 -1.63 18.80 13.85
CA GLY A 294 -2.27 17.92 12.90
C GLY A 294 -1.45 17.73 11.64
N TRP A 295 -1.93 16.91 10.74
CA TRP A 295 -1.42 16.79 9.39
C TRP A 295 -2.54 17.05 8.38
N TYR A 296 -2.14 17.51 7.21
CA TYR A 296 -3.04 17.83 6.11
C TYR A 296 -2.40 17.46 4.79
N TRP A 297 -3.19 16.90 3.89
CA TRP A 297 -2.79 16.60 2.53
C TRP A 297 -3.97 16.68 1.58
N LEU A 298 -3.76 17.31 0.43
CA LEU A 298 -4.73 17.39 -0.65
C LEU A 298 -4.18 16.64 -1.85
N GLY A 299 -4.71 15.47 -2.12
CA GLY A 299 -4.27 14.61 -3.21
C GLY A 299 -5.19 13.43 -3.41
N GLY A 300 -4.82 12.58 -4.35
CA GLY A 300 -5.58 11.39 -4.67
C GLY A 300 -4.73 10.35 -5.38
N TYR A 301 -5.21 9.12 -5.35
CA TYR A 301 -4.64 7.99 -6.08
C TYR A 301 -5.68 7.37 -6.98
N GLY A 302 -5.24 6.83 -8.08
CA GLY A 302 -6.09 6.10 -9.02
C GLY A 302 -5.32 5.00 -9.74
N ARG A 303 -6.02 3.98 -10.20
CA ARG A 303 -5.42 2.97 -11.08
C ARG A 303 -5.23 3.60 -12.46
N PHE A 304 -3.97 3.66 -12.91
CA PHE A 304 -3.65 4.30 -14.18
C PHE A 304 -3.89 3.34 -15.35
N ARG A 305 -3.28 2.16 -15.31
CA ARG A 305 -3.51 1.10 -16.28
C ARG A 305 -3.93 -0.18 -15.56
N GLU A 306 -5.18 -0.56 -15.73
CA GLU A 306 -5.72 -1.79 -15.13
C GLU A 306 -4.97 -3.05 -15.61
N ALA A 307 -4.48 -3.05 -16.84
CA ALA A 307 -3.65 -4.14 -17.35
C ALA A 307 -2.33 -4.34 -16.60
N SER A 308 -1.80 -3.28 -15.98
CA SER A 308 -0.53 -3.30 -15.23
C SER A 308 -0.68 -3.80 -13.79
N LEU A 309 -1.90 -4.04 -13.34
CA LEU A 309 -2.20 -4.53 -11.99
C LEU A 309 -2.85 -5.90 -12.08
N ARG A 310 -2.38 -6.83 -11.25
CA ARG A 310 -3.00 -8.13 -11.00
C ARG A 310 -3.12 -8.34 -9.51
N ARG A 311 -4.19 -8.95 -9.09
CA ARG A 311 -4.48 -9.27 -7.71
C ARG A 311 -4.66 -10.76 -7.56
N ILE A 312 -3.93 -11.37 -6.62
CA ILE A 312 -4.16 -12.76 -6.22
C ILE A 312 -4.93 -12.74 -4.91
N GLU A 313 -6.09 -13.34 -4.89
CA GLU A 313 -6.90 -13.53 -3.68
C GLU A 313 -6.81 -15.00 -3.26
N SER A 314 -6.30 -15.24 -2.05
CA SER A 314 -6.10 -16.58 -1.51
C SER A 314 -6.43 -16.63 -0.03
N ALA A 315 -6.74 -17.82 0.48
CA ALA A 315 -6.74 -18.08 1.92
C ALA A 315 -5.30 -18.23 2.43
N SER A 316 -5.14 -18.40 3.74
CA SER A 316 -3.89 -18.79 4.38
C SER A 316 -4.08 -19.98 5.30
N SER A 317 -3.05 -20.81 5.43
CA SER A 317 -3.05 -21.98 6.33
C SER A 317 -2.86 -21.63 7.81
N ILE A 318 -2.52 -20.36 8.10
CA ILE A 318 -2.27 -19.86 9.46
C ILE A 318 -3.49 -19.11 10.02
N ALA A 319 -4.37 -18.62 9.16
CA ALA A 319 -5.55 -17.81 9.52
C ALA A 319 -6.65 -18.63 10.20
#